data_07c0f3e6910d0467b9c542362e6bc501
#
_entry.id   07c0f3e6910d0467b9c542362e6bc501
#
_cell.length_a   1.000
_cell.length_b   1.000
_cell.length_c   1.000
_cell.angle_alpha   90.00
_cell.angle_beta   90.00
_cell.angle_gamma   90.00
#
_symmetry.space_group_name_H-M   'P 1'
#
loop_
_entity.id
_entity.type
_entity.pdbx_description
1 polymer ?
#
loop_
_entity_poly.entity_id
_entity_poly.type
_entity_poly.pdbx_seq_one_letter_code
_entity_poly.pdbx_strand_id
1 'polypeptide(L)'
;MAPRPPKRPPSRPGGPARPARPAAPRPAARRRSRQTALDLPLLAVSAAAGIAAFLLGRLLEAALGGSLPRPVMMGLQFALLFVLLAAAIFLYSHAAGIFETEPLTGGGGGRALLLCLLGAALLFGLGALFQWIYGTDFRSSQTAPTSYVFVLDDSGSMESNDPDGRRYQVLPELLADAAPDFPYMVYRFASSPELAKPMAPVSEGIPALAPQASGQTAIRAALTQVMDDWESGVWDGGTSPRVVLLTDGCATDVGLFHPIRSLLRRCRSAGISVSTVGLGDADERLLQRIAGSTGGVFLSVDDVSGLGQAMEEAALRYAGRDLLSDRAVPRLNGLYAALRILFVTLLGAALGCLALIPYGFAEDPALTLVSAAGKALLGAVLLEVGLCALSLPEWLMGLLLWLLLALTIAARPVACRSQQGRTVSAGAPTL
;
A
#
# COMPACT_ATOMS: atom_id res chain seq x y z
N MET A 1 27.12 -86.51 23.93
CA MET A 1 27.78 -86.86 22.67
C MET A 1 27.03 -86.22 21.54
N ALA A 2 27.53 -85.11 20.98
CA ALA A 2 26.95 -84.36 19.84
C ALA A 2 27.67 -84.78 18.55
N PRO A 3 27.04 -85.05 17.44
CA PRO A 3 27.62 -85.48 16.19
C PRO A 3 28.35 -84.29 15.49
N ARG A 4 29.54 -84.60 14.93
CA ARG A 4 30.37 -83.66 14.14
C ARG A 4 29.76 -83.33 12.83
N PRO A 5 29.88 -82.07 12.32
CA PRO A 5 29.42 -81.66 10.99
C PRO A 5 30.35 -82.22 9.90
N PRO A 6 29.83 -82.41 8.68
CA PRO A 6 30.55 -83.03 7.56
C PRO A 6 31.59 -82.07 6.95
N LYS A 7 32.68 -82.62 6.46
CA LYS A 7 33.84 -81.96 5.83
C LYS A 7 33.45 -81.38 4.47
N ARG A 8 33.80 -80.11 4.18
CA ARG A 8 33.72 -79.45 2.87
C ARG A 8 34.59 -80.16 1.82
N PRO A 9 34.10 -80.25 0.58
CA PRO A 9 34.94 -80.73 -0.53
C PRO A 9 35.99 -79.71 -0.98
N PRO A 10 37.07 -80.09 -1.63
CA PRO A 10 38.18 -79.19 -2.00
C PRO A 10 37.78 -78.27 -3.17
N SER A 11 38.24 -77.04 -3.08
CA SER A 11 38.05 -75.98 -4.11
C SER A 11 38.74 -76.32 -5.40
N ARG A 12 38.08 -76.20 -6.52
CA ARG A 12 38.64 -76.35 -7.90
C ARG A 12 39.62 -75.20 -8.17
N PRO A 13 40.74 -75.48 -8.90
CA PRO A 13 41.71 -74.45 -9.32
C PRO A 13 41.08 -73.44 -10.29
N GLY A 14 41.48 -72.19 -10.09
CA GLY A 14 40.98 -71.07 -10.80
C GLY A 14 41.27 -71.08 -12.31
N GLY A 15 40.20 -70.87 -13.09
CA GLY A 15 40.35 -70.57 -14.50
C GLY A 15 40.85 -69.13 -14.73
N PRO A 16 41.43 -68.82 -15.90
CA PRO A 16 42.07 -67.54 -16.18
C PRO A 16 41.06 -66.35 -15.99
N ALA A 17 41.51 -65.29 -15.31
CA ALA A 17 40.75 -64.09 -15.06
C ALA A 17 40.31 -63.44 -16.38
N ARG A 18 38.97 -63.31 -16.55
CA ARG A 18 38.43 -62.50 -17.65
C ARG A 18 38.92 -61.04 -17.51
N PRO A 19 39.39 -60.43 -18.60
CA PRO A 19 39.77 -59.02 -18.56
C PRO A 19 38.58 -58.16 -18.18
N ALA A 20 38.80 -57.26 -17.20
CA ALA A 20 37.79 -56.34 -16.74
C ALA A 20 37.25 -55.48 -17.90
N ARG A 21 35.96 -55.54 -18.18
CA ARG A 21 35.32 -54.62 -19.13
C ARG A 21 35.64 -53.21 -18.70
N PRO A 22 36.11 -52.32 -19.62
CA PRO A 22 36.29 -50.92 -19.30
C PRO A 22 34.94 -50.35 -18.81
N ALA A 23 34.96 -49.70 -17.67
CA ALA A 23 33.79 -49.02 -17.13
C ALA A 23 33.25 -48.03 -18.16
N ALA A 24 31.98 -48.18 -18.54
CA ALA A 24 31.33 -47.25 -19.43
C ALA A 24 31.49 -45.81 -18.86
N PRO A 25 31.87 -44.80 -19.69
CA PRO A 25 32.03 -43.44 -19.23
C PRO A 25 30.71 -43.00 -18.58
N ARG A 26 30.79 -42.59 -17.31
CA ARG A 26 29.65 -41.98 -16.64
C ARG A 26 29.12 -40.86 -17.50
N PRO A 27 27.80 -40.83 -17.84
CA PRO A 27 27.24 -39.74 -18.60
C PRO A 27 27.58 -38.43 -17.92
N ALA A 28 28.34 -37.57 -18.60
CA ALA A 28 28.65 -36.23 -18.14
C ALA A 28 27.32 -35.55 -17.74
N ALA A 29 27.27 -35.09 -16.46
CA ALA A 29 26.10 -34.37 -15.99
C ALA A 29 25.89 -33.18 -16.93
N ARG A 30 24.92 -33.30 -17.87
CA ARG A 30 24.53 -32.25 -18.79
C ARG A 30 24.14 -31.04 -17.95
N ARG A 31 24.95 -30.00 -17.97
CA ARG A 31 24.58 -28.68 -17.47
C ARG A 31 23.32 -28.27 -18.25
N ARG A 32 22.16 -28.39 -17.59
CA ARG A 32 20.90 -27.83 -18.12
C ARG A 32 21.10 -26.32 -18.24
N SER A 33 21.13 -25.80 -19.46
CA SER A 33 21.10 -24.35 -19.63
C SER A 33 19.73 -23.85 -19.13
N ARG A 34 19.77 -23.09 -18.06
CA ARG A 34 18.60 -22.42 -17.50
C ARG A 34 18.30 -21.23 -18.41
N GLN A 35 17.26 -21.32 -19.22
CA GLN A 35 16.73 -20.17 -19.97
C GLN A 35 15.46 -19.73 -19.25
N THR A 36 15.37 -18.44 -18.95
CA THR A 36 14.13 -17.81 -18.50
C THR A 36 13.26 -17.59 -19.73
N ALA A 37 12.21 -18.38 -19.88
CA ALA A 37 11.19 -18.15 -20.90
C ALA A 37 10.05 -17.34 -20.29
N LEU A 38 9.70 -16.22 -20.93
CA LEU A 38 8.50 -15.48 -20.66
C LEU A 38 7.31 -16.25 -21.23
N ASP A 39 6.38 -16.62 -20.36
CA ASP A 39 5.12 -17.23 -20.74
C ASP A 39 4.09 -16.12 -20.99
N LEU A 40 3.96 -15.70 -22.25
CA LEU A 40 3.08 -14.59 -22.63
C LEU A 40 1.61 -14.78 -22.23
N PRO A 41 0.99 -15.96 -22.41
CA PRO A 41 -0.35 -16.20 -21.90
C PRO A 41 -0.46 -16.05 -20.38
N LEU A 42 0.47 -16.61 -19.62
CA LEU A 42 0.49 -16.48 -18.16
C LEU A 42 0.68 -15.02 -17.74
N LEU A 43 1.51 -14.26 -18.44
CA LEU A 43 1.70 -12.84 -18.22
C LEU A 43 0.39 -12.07 -18.45
N ALA A 44 -0.33 -12.35 -19.52
CA ALA A 44 -1.61 -11.68 -19.81
C ALA A 44 -2.67 -11.99 -18.76
N VAL A 45 -2.79 -13.26 -18.35
CA VAL A 45 -3.76 -13.69 -17.33
C VAL A 45 -3.40 -13.11 -15.97
N SER A 46 -2.12 -13.07 -15.61
CA SER A 46 -1.65 -12.45 -14.36
C SER A 46 -1.90 -10.94 -14.33
N ALA A 47 -1.66 -10.25 -15.44
CA ALA A 47 -1.94 -8.82 -15.55
C ALA A 47 -3.45 -8.53 -15.41
N ALA A 48 -4.29 -9.33 -16.07
CA ALA A 48 -5.75 -9.22 -15.94
C ALA A 48 -6.22 -9.44 -14.49
N ALA A 49 -5.65 -10.45 -13.80
CA ALA A 49 -5.92 -10.69 -12.38
C ALA A 49 -5.47 -9.53 -11.50
N GLY A 50 -4.32 -8.92 -11.77
CA GLY A 50 -3.82 -7.74 -11.07
C GLY A 50 -4.74 -6.52 -11.23
N ILE A 51 -5.19 -6.25 -12.45
CA ILE A 51 -6.16 -5.17 -12.73
C ILE A 51 -7.48 -5.43 -12.01
N ALA A 52 -8.01 -6.65 -12.09
CA ALA A 52 -9.25 -7.04 -11.40
C ALA A 52 -9.11 -6.86 -9.88
N ALA A 53 -7.97 -7.29 -9.31
CA ALA A 53 -7.70 -7.13 -7.88
C ALA A 53 -7.63 -5.66 -7.47
N PHE A 54 -6.99 -4.80 -8.28
CA PHE A 54 -6.96 -3.36 -8.04
C PHE A 54 -8.36 -2.75 -8.03
N LEU A 55 -9.18 -3.04 -9.06
CA LEU A 55 -10.54 -2.50 -9.16
C LEU A 55 -11.43 -2.98 -8.02
N LEU A 56 -11.39 -4.28 -7.70
CA LEU A 56 -12.15 -4.84 -6.58
C LEU A 56 -11.63 -4.31 -5.23
N GLY A 57 -10.33 -4.13 -5.07
CA GLY A 57 -9.73 -3.51 -3.89
C GLY A 57 -10.22 -2.08 -3.68
N ARG A 58 -10.32 -1.29 -4.76
CA ARG A 58 -10.89 0.08 -4.70
C ARG A 58 -12.38 0.09 -4.37
N LEU A 59 -13.15 -0.86 -4.92
CA LEU A 59 -14.57 -1.03 -4.57
C LEU A 59 -14.74 -1.42 -3.10
N LEU A 60 -13.89 -2.34 -2.62
CA LEU A 60 -13.89 -2.77 -1.22
C LEU A 60 -13.57 -1.60 -0.28
N GLU A 61 -12.60 -0.78 -0.64
CA GLU A 61 -12.23 0.43 0.11
C GLU A 61 -13.35 1.46 0.13
N ALA A 62 -14.02 1.67 -1.01
CA ALA A 62 -15.17 2.58 -1.10
C ALA A 62 -16.38 2.09 -0.28
N ALA A 63 -16.59 0.75 -0.21
CA ALA A 63 -17.74 0.17 0.49
C ALA A 63 -17.51 0.01 2.00
N LEU A 64 -16.30 -0.32 2.42
CA LEU A 64 -15.99 -0.74 3.79
C LEU A 64 -14.90 0.11 4.47
N GLY A 65 -14.28 1.05 3.76
CA GLY A 65 -13.15 1.84 4.28
C GLY A 65 -13.48 2.69 5.51
N GLY A 66 -14.74 3.09 5.65
CA GLY A 66 -15.21 3.81 6.85
C GLY A 66 -15.57 2.92 8.04
N SER A 67 -15.80 1.61 7.81
CA SER A 67 -16.29 0.68 8.84
C SER A 67 -15.23 -0.29 9.37
N LEU A 68 -14.14 -0.51 8.62
CA LEU A 68 -13.09 -1.46 8.99
C LEU A 68 -11.78 -0.76 9.36
N PRO A 69 -11.05 -1.27 10.37
CA PRO A 69 -9.71 -0.80 10.68
C PRO A 69 -8.75 -0.95 9.48
N ARG A 70 -7.87 0.03 9.26
CA ARG A 70 -6.87 0.02 8.18
C ARG A 70 -6.07 -1.29 8.05
N PRO A 71 -5.57 -1.92 9.14
CA PRO A 71 -4.87 -3.20 9.04
C PRO A 71 -5.72 -4.32 8.45
N VAL A 72 -7.00 -4.39 8.80
CA VAL A 72 -7.93 -5.39 8.27
C VAL A 72 -8.16 -5.16 6.78
N MET A 73 -8.34 -3.91 6.36
CA MET A 73 -8.50 -3.54 4.96
C MET A 73 -7.27 -3.94 4.12
N MET A 74 -6.07 -3.64 4.60
CA MET A 74 -4.82 -4.02 3.94
C MET A 74 -4.68 -5.54 3.82
N GLY A 75 -5.01 -6.28 4.89
CA GLY A 75 -5.03 -7.73 4.87
C GLY A 75 -5.99 -8.29 3.82
N LEU A 76 -7.22 -7.75 3.75
CA LEU A 76 -8.23 -8.15 2.76
C LEU A 76 -7.78 -7.89 1.33
N GLN A 77 -7.13 -6.76 1.06
CA GLN A 77 -6.62 -6.43 -0.27
C GLN A 77 -5.56 -7.44 -0.73
N PHE A 78 -4.58 -7.79 0.10
CA PHE A 78 -3.54 -8.77 -0.26
C PHE A 78 -4.10 -10.20 -0.37
N ALA A 79 -5.04 -10.59 0.49
CA ALA A 79 -5.74 -11.86 0.37
C ALA A 79 -6.54 -11.95 -0.95
N LEU A 80 -7.23 -10.87 -1.33
CA LEU A 80 -7.97 -10.77 -2.59
C LEU A 80 -7.05 -10.91 -3.80
N LEU A 81 -5.92 -10.19 -3.81
CA LEU A 81 -4.93 -10.31 -4.89
C LEU A 81 -4.44 -11.76 -5.02
N PHE A 82 -4.12 -12.41 -3.90
CA PHE A 82 -3.67 -13.79 -3.91
C PHE A 82 -4.74 -14.75 -4.46
N VAL A 83 -5.98 -14.63 -4.01
CA VAL A 83 -7.08 -15.49 -4.48
C VAL A 83 -7.30 -15.34 -5.97
N LEU A 84 -7.29 -14.11 -6.49
CA LEU A 84 -7.45 -13.85 -7.92
C LEU A 84 -6.26 -14.39 -8.74
N LEU A 85 -5.04 -14.25 -8.24
CA LEU A 85 -3.86 -14.82 -8.91
C LEU A 85 -3.87 -16.36 -8.87
N ALA A 86 -4.24 -16.96 -7.74
CA ALA A 86 -4.38 -18.41 -7.63
C ALA A 86 -5.44 -18.95 -8.59
N ALA A 87 -6.60 -18.29 -8.69
CA ALA A 87 -7.65 -18.62 -9.65
C ALA A 87 -7.16 -18.45 -11.09
N ALA A 88 -6.42 -17.39 -11.39
CA ALA A 88 -5.84 -17.15 -12.71
C ALA A 88 -4.85 -18.24 -13.12
N ILE A 89 -3.96 -18.66 -12.23
CA ILE A 89 -3.02 -19.76 -12.45
C ILE A 89 -3.78 -21.07 -12.67
N PHE A 90 -4.81 -21.34 -11.87
CA PHE A 90 -5.63 -22.55 -11.98
C PHE A 90 -6.33 -22.60 -13.34
N LEU A 91 -7.00 -21.52 -13.75
CA LEU A 91 -7.67 -21.43 -15.06
C LEU A 91 -6.70 -21.59 -16.22
N TYR A 92 -5.54 -20.91 -16.14
CA TYR A 92 -4.49 -21.05 -17.14
C TYR A 92 -3.96 -22.48 -17.24
N SER A 93 -3.69 -23.13 -16.11
CA SER A 93 -3.17 -24.49 -16.06
C SER A 93 -4.15 -25.50 -16.63
N HIS A 94 -5.45 -25.30 -16.34
CA HIS A 94 -6.51 -26.13 -16.88
C HIS A 94 -6.66 -25.95 -18.41
N ALA A 95 -6.68 -24.72 -18.87
CA ALA A 95 -6.78 -24.39 -20.32
C ALA A 95 -5.58 -24.87 -21.11
N ALA A 96 -4.37 -24.83 -20.53
CA ALA A 96 -3.13 -25.25 -21.16
C ALA A 96 -2.89 -26.78 -21.09
N GLY A 97 -3.78 -27.55 -20.42
CA GLY A 97 -3.63 -29.00 -20.25
C GLY A 97 -2.36 -29.40 -19.45
N ILE A 98 -1.84 -28.49 -18.62
CA ILE A 98 -0.60 -28.70 -17.86
C ILE A 98 -0.84 -29.65 -16.67
N PHE A 99 -2.05 -29.69 -16.15
CA PHE A 99 -2.46 -30.72 -15.21
C PHE A 99 -2.79 -31.99 -15.98
N GLU A 100 -1.88 -32.97 -15.96
CA GLU A 100 -2.27 -34.34 -16.20
C GLU A 100 -3.40 -34.67 -15.21
N THR A 101 -4.53 -35.01 -15.77
CA THR A 101 -5.83 -35.22 -15.14
C THR A 101 -5.80 -36.21 -13.99
N GLU A 102 -5.33 -35.79 -12.82
CA GLU A 102 -5.81 -36.37 -11.58
C GLU A 102 -7.10 -35.60 -11.24
N PRO A 103 -8.26 -36.22 -11.30
CA PRO A 103 -9.52 -35.55 -11.11
C PRO A 103 -9.59 -34.96 -9.68
N LEU A 104 -10.24 -33.81 -9.55
CA LEU A 104 -10.62 -33.20 -8.27
C LEU A 104 -11.24 -34.15 -7.25
N THR A 105 -11.61 -35.37 -7.68
CA THR A 105 -12.23 -36.44 -6.90
C THR A 105 -11.24 -37.30 -6.10
N GLY A 106 -9.95 -37.26 -6.39
CA GLY A 106 -8.91 -38.11 -5.75
C GLY A 106 -8.14 -37.47 -4.61
N GLY A 107 -8.70 -36.56 -3.81
CA GLY A 107 -8.04 -35.95 -2.65
C GLY A 107 -7.09 -34.79 -3.00
N GLY A 108 -6.70 -34.58 -4.27
CA GLY A 108 -5.81 -33.50 -4.71
C GLY A 108 -6.50 -32.13 -4.70
N GLY A 109 -7.79 -32.06 -5.05
CA GLY A 109 -8.54 -30.80 -5.07
C GLY A 109 -8.73 -30.20 -3.67
N GLY A 110 -8.97 -31.05 -2.68
CA GLY A 110 -9.09 -30.60 -1.28
C GLY A 110 -7.77 -30.03 -0.73
N ARG A 111 -6.63 -30.62 -1.11
CA ARG A 111 -5.30 -30.09 -0.73
C ARG A 111 -5.01 -28.75 -1.39
N ALA A 112 -5.31 -28.60 -2.68
CA ALA A 112 -5.14 -27.34 -3.40
C ALA A 112 -6.00 -26.23 -2.80
N LEU A 113 -7.28 -26.52 -2.51
CA LEU A 113 -8.17 -25.56 -1.83
C LEU A 113 -7.65 -25.17 -0.44
N LEU A 114 -7.21 -26.17 0.36
CA LEU A 114 -6.63 -25.90 1.67
C LEU A 114 -5.39 -24.99 1.59
N LEU A 115 -4.49 -25.26 0.64
CA LEU A 115 -3.29 -24.44 0.43
C LEU A 115 -3.67 -23.02 -0.03
N CYS A 116 -4.68 -22.86 -0.85
CA CYS A 116 -5.21 -21.55 -1.23
C CYS A 116 -5.78 -20.80 -0.03
N LEU A 117 -6.56 -21.46 0.82
CA LEU A 117 -7.12 -20.85 2.02
C LEU A 117 -6.02 -20.44 3.02
N LEU A 118 -5.05 -21.32 3.24
CA LEU A 118 -3.89 -21.03 4.09
C LEU A 118 -3.03 -19.88 3.53
N GLY A 119 -2.81 -19.85 2.22
CA GLY A 119 -2.08 -18.78 1.55
C GLY A 119 -2.80 -17.44 1.66
N ALA A 120 -4.12 -17.43 1.44
CA ALA A 120 -4.95 -16.23 1.62
C ALA A 120 -4.93 -15.73 3.07
N ALA A 121 -5.07 -16.65 4.04
CA ALA A 121 -5.00 -16.32 5.47
C ALA A 121 -3.61 -15.78 5.88
N LEU A 122 -2.54 -16.36 5.34
CA LEU A 122 -1.18 -15.89 5.61
C LEU A 122 -0.95 -14.49 5.05
N LEU A 123 -1.36 -14.23 3.80
CA LEU A 123 -1.22 -12.91 3.18
C LEU A 123 -2.12 -11.86 3.83
N PHE A 124 -3.32 -12.25 4.26
CA PHE A 124 -4.15 -11.41 5.10
C PHE A 124 -3.42 -11.03 6.39
N GLY A 125 -2.90 -12.03 7.12
CA GLY A 125 -2.17 -11.80 8.38
C GLY A 125 -0.93 -10.94 8.21
N LEU A 126 -0.11 -11.20 7.17
CA LEU A 126 1.08 -10.39 6.87
C LEU A 126 0.72 -8.97 6.46
N GLY A 127 -0.29 -8.78 5.60
CA GLY A 127 -0.77 -7.45 5.20
C GLY A 127 -1.28 -6.65 6.38
N ALA A 128 -2.11 -7.27 7.23
CA ALA A 128 -2.64 -6.66 8.44
C ALA A 128 -1.53 -6.32 9.45
N LEU A 129 -0.59 -7.24 9.69
CA LEU A 129 0.53 -7.04 10.60
C LEU A 129 1.44 -5.89 10.11
N PHE A 130 1.81 -5.88 8.83
CA PHE A 130 2.71 -4.85 8.30
C PHE A 130 2.04 -3.47 8.28
N GLN A 131 0.75 -3.42 7.96
CA GLN A 131 -0.02 -2.18 8.08
C GLN A 131 -0.11 -1.71 9.53
N TRP A 132 -0.34 -2.61 10.47
CA TRP A 132 -0.35 -2.28 11.89
C TRP A 132 1.00 -1.72 12.37
N ILE A 133 2.11 -2.40 12.03
CA ILE A 133 3.47 -1.93 12.34
C ILE A 133 3.75 -0.58 11.66
N TYR A 134 3.39 -0.43 10.39
CA TYR A 134 3.61 0.81 9.63
C TYR A 134 2.79 1.98 10.18
N GLY A 135 1.59 1.71 10.68
CA GLY A 135 0.71 2.69 11.31
C GLY A 135 1.10 3.06 12.74
N THR A 136 1.94 2.25 13.42
CA THR A 136 2.38 2.57 14.79
C THR A 136 3.48 3.61 14.78
N ASP A 137 3.42 4.54 15.74
CA ASP A 137 4.51 5.48 15.98
C ASP A 137 5.59 4.82 16.82
N PHE A 138 6.72 4.47 16.20
CA PHE A 138 7.89 3.90 16.90
C PHE A 138 8.57 4.88 17.85
N ARG A 139 8.28 6.17 17.76
CA ARG A 139 8.62 7.14 18.79
C ARG A 139 7.35 7.42 19.58
N SER A 140 7.38 7.16 20.84
CA SER A 140 6.35 7.45 21.83
C SER A 140 6.13 8.95 22.14
N SER A 141 6.60 9.85 21.30
CA SER A 141 6.05 11.16 21.13
C SER A 141 5.29 11.13 19.80
N GLN A 142 3.98 10.85 19.83
CA GLN A 142 3.10 11.61 18.97
C GLN A 142 3.70 13.00 19.04
N THR A 143 4.22 13.52 17.92
CA THR A 143 4.72 14.88 17.94
C THR A 143 3.48 15.70 18.14
N ALA A 144 3.23 16.03 19.42
CA ALA A 144 2.17 16.95 19.77
C ALA A 144 2.32 18.12 18.80
N PRO A 145 1.24 18.64 18.25
CA PRO A 145 1.35 19.79 17.36
C PRO A 145 2.16 20.86 18.09
N THR A 146 3.11 21.44 17.38
CA THR A 146 3.94 22.50 17.94
C THR A 146 3.26 23.85 17.87
N SER A 147 2.22 23.97 17.03
CA SER A 147 1.37 25.15 16.92
C SER A 147 0.07 24.81 16.21
N TYR A 148 -0.95 25.61 16.43
CA TYR A 148 -2.20 25.54 15.68
C TYR A 148 -2.36 26.76 14.76
N VAL A 149 -2.86 26.49 13.53
CA VAL A 149 -3.30 27.50 12.57
C VAL A 149 -4.75 27.22 12.21
N PHE A 150 -5.65 27.98 12.78
CA PHE A 150 -7.07 27.86 12.48
C PHE A 150 -7.40 28.66 11.21
N VAL A 151 -8.08 28.03 10.26
CA VAL A 151 -8.52 28.64 9.00
C VAL A 151 -10.04 28.45 8.95
N LEU A 152 -10.77 29.52 9.32
CA LEU A 152 -12.20 29.48 9.58
C LEU A 152 -12.96 30.16 8.46
N ASP A 153 -13.98 29.47 7.96
CA ASP A 153 -14.85 29.94 6.91
C ASP A 153 -15.81 31.03 7.42
N ASP A 154 -15.83 32.17 6.74
CA ASP A 154 -16.74 33.28 6.93
C ASP A 154 -17.54 33.57 5.65
N SER A 155 -17.70 32.57 4.76
CA SER A 155 -18.53 32.70 3.54
C SER A 155 -20.00 32.88 3.87
N GLY A 156 -20.77 33.30 2.89
CA GLY A 156 -22.19 33.64 3.08
C GLY A 156 -23.05 32.47 3.58
N SER A 157 -22.71 31.21 3.27
CA SER A 157 -23.40 30.02 3.76
C SER A 157 -23.33 29.84 5.27
N MET A 158 -22.25 30.32 5.90
CA MET A 158 -22.07 30.26 7.34
C MET A 158 -23.12 31.07 8.13
N GLU A 159 -23.80 32.06 7.50
CA GLU A 159 -24.90 32.75 8.12
C GLU A 159 -26.07 31.82 8.46
N SER A 160 -26.28 30.80 7.63
CA SER A 160 -27.33 29.80 7.86
C SER A 160 -26.88 28.62 8.70
N ASN A 161 -25.64 28.17 8.51
CA ASN A 161 -25.13 26.94 9.13
C ASN A 161 -24.48 27.16 10.50
N ASP A 162 -23.96 28.37 10.77
CA ASP A 162 -23.35 28.75 12.06
C ASP A 162 -23.65 30.22 12.39
N PRO A 163 -24.92 30.62 12.55
CA PRO A 163 -25.33 32.02 12.76
C PRO A 163 -24.74 32.61 14.03
N ASP A 164 -24.58 31.81 15.08
CA ASP A 164 -24.07 32.23 16.36
C ASP A 164 -22.54 32.31 16.44
N GLY A 165 -21.84 31.94 15.36
CA GLY A 165 -20.38 31.92 15.28
C GLY A 165 -19.73 30.91 16.26
N ARG A 166 -20.33 29.75 16.42
CA ARG A 166 -19.82 28.68 17.26
C ARG A 166 -18.38 28.29 16.91
N ARG A 167 -18.01 28.38 15.61
CA ARG A 167 -16.64 28.18 15.10
C ARG A 167 -15.57 29.02 15.83
N TYR A 168 -15.94 30.20 16.32
CA TYR A 168 -15.06 31.05 17.11
C TYR A 168 -15.15 30.75 18.60
N GLN A 169 -16.33 30.37 19.10
CA GLN A 169 -16.56 30.07 20.48
C GLN A 169 -15.88 28.79 20.97
N VAL A 170 -15.63 27.84 20.07
CA VAL A 170 -14.91 26.59 20.40
C VAL A 170 -13.40 26.77 20.54
N LEU A 171 -12.81 27.87 20.04
CA LEU A 171 -11.36 28.09 20.15
C LEU A 171 -10.86 28.17 21.59
N PRO A 172 -11.51 28.92 22.52
CA PRO A 172 -11.16 28.90 23.94
C PRO A 172 -11.27 27.52 24.59
N GLU A 173 -12.33 26.75 24.25
CA GLU A 173 -12.53 25.40 24.74
C GLU A 173 -11.40 24.47 24.29
N LEU A 174 -11.03 24.52 23.00
CA LEU A 174 -9.98 23.70 22.39
C LEU A 174 -8.59 24.03 22.93
N LEU A 175 -8.33 25.29 23.24
CA LEU A 175 -7.03 25.75 23.73
C LEU A 175 -6.94 25.76 25.27
N ALA A 176 -8.00 25.39 25.99
CA ALA A 176 -8.04 25.42 27.45
C ALA A 176 -6.98 24.52 28.11
N ASP A 177 -6.71 23.37 27.52
CA ASP A 177 -5.71 22.40 28.01
C ASP A 177 -4.32 22.61 27.39
N ALA A 178 -4.16 23.58 26.49
CA ALA A 178 -2.86 23.88 25.87
C ALA A 178 -1.93 24.60 26.89
N ALA A 179 -0.61 24.39 26.73
CA ALA A 179 0.37 25.10 27.54
C ALA A 179 0.25 26.63 27.32
N PRO A 180 0.48 27.47 28.34
CA PRO A 180 0.34 28.93 28.24
C PRO A 180 1.21 29.54 27.11
N ASP A 181 2.36 28.95 26.83
CA ASP A 181 3.30 29.34 25.79
C ASP A 181 3.03 28.70 24.42
N PHE A 182 1.96 27.89 24.32
CA PHE A 182 1.61 27.20 23.08
C PHE A 182 1.17 28.21 22.01
N PRO A 183 1.84 28.25 20.82
CA PRO A 183 1.55 29.23 19.80
C PRO A 183 0.34 28.82 18.97
N TYR A 184 -0.53 29.78 18.68
CA TYR A 184 -1.63 29.62 17.74
C TYR A 184 -1.87 30.89 16.94
N MET A 185 -2.53 30.74 15.77
CA MET A 185 -2.98 31.85 14.95
C MET A 185 -4.33 31.53 14.30
N VAL A 186 -5.02 32.59 13.84
CA VAL A 186 -6.35 32.43 13.23
C VAL A 186 -6.41 33.23 11.94
N TYR A 187 -6.69 32.54 10.86
CA TYR A 187 -7.18 33.11 9.62
C TYR A 187 -8.69 32.94 9.54
N ARG A 188 -9.35 33.90 8.96
CA ARG A 188 -10.70 33.75 8.43
C ARG A 188 -10.68 33.95 6.93
N PHE A 189 -11.61 33.35 6.23
CA PHE A 189 -11.69 33.49 4.78
C PHE A 189 -13.14 33.45 4.32
N ALA A 190 -13.36 34.19 3.23
CA ALA A 190 -14.56 34.16 2.43
C ALA A 190 -14.12 34.25 0.95
N SER A 191 -14.37 35.33 0.25
CA SER A 191 -13.81 35.59 -1.10
C SER A 191 -12.30 35.84 -1.09
N SER A 192 -11.74 36.25 0.04
CA SER A 192 -10.30 36.43 0.29
C SER A 192 -9.95 36.04 1.73
N PRO A 193 -8.73 35.55 1.97
CA PRO A 193 -8.25 35.29 3.32
C PRO A 193 -7.87 36.58 4.05
N GLU A 194 -8.06 36.56 5.37
CA GLU A 194 -7.66 37.63 6.30
C GLU A 194 -6.99 37.01 7.52
N LEU A 195 -5.86 37.57 7.96
CA LEU A 195 -5.21 37.20 9.19
C LEU A 195 -5.95 37.87 10.38
N ALA A 196 -6.84 37.14 11.04
CA ALA A 196 -7.63 37.65 12.15
C ALA A 196 -6.84 37.74 13.45
N LYS A 197 -5.89 36.82 13.69
CA LYS A 197 -4.94 36.85 14.81
C LYS A 197 -3.59 36.36 14.36
N PRO A 198 -2.53 37.17 14.49
CA PRO A 198 -1.15 36.74 14.27
C PRO A 198 -0.73 35.62 15.24
N MET A 199 0.34 34.89 14.90
CA MET A 199 0.90 33.86 15.76
C MET A 199 1.31 34.46 17.11
N ALA A 200 0.73 33.92 18.18
CA ALA A 200 1.01 34.34 19.55
C ALA A 200 0.71 33.20 20.53
N PRO A 201 1.31 33.19 21.70
CA PRO A 201 1.02 32.20 22.74
C PRO A 201 -0.41 32.33 23.27
N VAL A 202 -0.97 31.19 23.76
CA VAL A 202 -2.32 31.17 24.34
C VAL A 202 -2.46 32.14 25.52
N SER A 203 -1.38 32.37 26.29
CA SER A 203 -1.31 33.33 27.41
C SER A 203 -1.63 34.78 27.02
N GLU A 204 -1.50 35.17 25.76
CA GLU A 204 -1.92 36.49 25.27
C GLU A 204 -3.44 36.64 25.16
N GLY A 205 -4.18 35.56 25.37
CA GLY A 205 -5.60 35.52 25.24
C GLY A 205 -6.12 35.24 23.84
N ILE A 206 -7.39 34.83 23.80
CA ILE A 206 -8.09 34.50 22.54
C ILE A 206 -9.02 35.69 22.23
N PRO A 207 -8.85 36.36 21.09
CA PRO A 207 -9.67 37.50 20.75
C PRO A 207 -11.14 37.09 20.59
N ALA A 208 -12.07 37.92 21.00
CA ALA A 208 -13.47 37.75 20.67
C ALA A 208 -13.69 38.09 19.18
N LEU A 209 -13.72 37.05 18.35
CA LEU A 209 -13.96 37.19 16.92
C LEU A 209 -15.47 37.14 16.67
N ALA A 210 -15.98 38.13 15.93
CA ALA A 210 -17.37 38.14 15.51
C ALA A 210 -17.51 37.58 14.08
N PRO A 211 -18.56 36.80 13.81
CA PRO A 211 -18.89 36.32 12.47
C PRO A 211 -19.06 37.49 11.48
N GLN A 212 -18.53 37.34 10.27
CA GLN A 212 -18.68 38.29 9.16
C GLN A 212 -19.19 37.60 7.91
N ALA A 213 -20.12 36.67 8.05
CA ALA A 213 -20.60 35.83 6.99
C ALA A 213 -20.92 36.60 5.72
N SER A 214 -20.07 36.49 4.70
CA SER A 214 -20.25 37.20 3.42
C SER A 214 -19.34 36.63 2.34
N GLY A 215 -19.75 36.72 1.07
CA GLY A 215 -18.92 36.37 -0.07
C GLY A 215 -18.88 34.87 -0.38
N GLN A 216 -17.81 34.45 -1.06
CA GLN A 216 -17.60 33.10 -1.59
C GLN A 216 -16.66 32.30 -0.70
N THR A 217 -16.53 31.00 -0.99
CA THR A 217 -15.69 30.06 -0.22
C THR A 217 -14.37 29.80 -0.95
N ALA A 218 -13.36 30.66 -0.75
CA ALA A 218 -12.07 30.60 -1.44
C ALA A 218 -11.04 29.78 -0.65
N ILE A 219 -11.25 28.47 -0.56
CA ILE A 219 -10.38 27.55 0.22
C ILE A 219 -8.93 27.54 -0.28
N ARG A 220 -8.75 27.52 -1.61
CA ARG A 220 -7.41 27.51 -2.20
C ARG A 220 -6.64 28.79 -1.86
N ALA A 221 -7.30 29.95 -1.95
CA ALA A 221 -6.70 31.23 -1.61
C ALA A 221 -6.30 31.26 -0.12
N ALA A 222 -7.18 30.79 0.76
CA ALA A 222 -6.91 30.71 2.19
C ALA A 222 -5.66 29.87 2.51
N LEU A 223 -5.60 28.65 2.00
CA LEU A 223 -4.43 27.78 2.21
C LEU A 223 -3.17 28.29 1.49
N THR A 224 -3.32 29.04 0.37
CA THR A 224 -2.19 29.67 -0.31
C THR A 224 -1.59 30.75 0.58
N GLN A 225 -2.42 31.60 1.16
CA GLN A 225 -1.97 32.66 2.08
C GLN A 225 -1.22 32.07 3.31
N VAL A 226 -1.78 31.03 3.93
CA VAL A 226 -1.11 30.31 5.05
C VAL A 226 0.29 29.85 4.65
N MET A 227 0.44 29.32 3.43
CA MET A 227 1.73 28.82 2.94
C MET A 227 2.68 29.93 2.54
N ASP A 228 2.20 31.00 1.93
CA ASP A 228 3.01 32.16 1.54
C ASP A 228 3.52 32.89 2.78
N ASP A 229 2.71 33.01 3.82
CA ASP A 229 3.08 33.58 5.11
C ASP A 229 4.12 32.71 5.85
N TRP A 230 3.98 31.36 5.76
CA TRP A 230 5.00 30.43 6.25
C TRP A 230 6.34 30.60 5.52
N GLU A 231 6.33 30.60 4.19
CA GLU A 231 7.54 30.69 3.36
C GLU A 231 8.23 32.06 3.49
N SER A 232 7.45 33.13 3.73
CA SER A 232 7.98 34.46 3.97
C SER A 232 8.44 34.72 5.42
N GLY A 233 8.21 33.74 6.31
CA GLY A 233 8.61 33.86 7.71
C GLY A 233 7.72 34.76 8.56
N VAL A 234 6.49 35.05 8.13
CA VAL A 234 5.49 35.79 8.92
C VAL A 234 5.11 35.01 10.17
N TRP A 235 5.17 33.66 10.10
CA TRP A 235 4.98 32.81 11.24
C TRP A 235 5.91 31.60 11.23
N ASP A 236 6.29 31.14 12.43
CA ASP A 236 7.05 29.91 12.65
C ASP A 236 6.24 28.99 13.59
N GLY A 237 5.71 27.93 13.03
CA GLY A 237 4.93 26.94 13.77
C GLY A 237 5.79 25.83 14.40
N GLY A 238 7.10 25.95 14.35
CA GLY A 238 8.03 24.93 14.85
C GLY A 238 8.10 23.70 13.95
N THR A 239 8.21 22.52 14.53
CA THR A 239 8.56 21.29 13.81
C THR A 239 7.37 20.49 13.28
N SER A 240 6.17 20.75 13.78
CA SER A 240 4.95 20.01 13.45
C SER A 240 3.71 20.90 13.57
N PRO A 241 3.64 21.99 12.77
CA PRO A 241 2.49 22.85 12.77
C PRO A 241 1.26 22.13 12.23
N ARG A 242 0.11 22.43 12.81
CA ARG A 242 -1.14 21.87 12.35
C ARG A 242 -2.13 22.97 11.95
N VAL A 243 -2.57 22.88 10.71
CA VAL A 243 -3.65 23.69 10.17
C VAL A 243 -4.98 22.96 10.39
N VAL A 244 -5.98 23.65 10.94
CA VAL A 244 -7.36 23.16 11.09
C VAL A 244 -8.24 24.05 10.22
N LEU A 245 -8.71 23.50 9.10
CA LEU A 245 -9.59 24.16 8.16
C LEU A 245 -11.04 23.77 8.47
N LEU A 246 -11.89 24.76 8.74
CA LEU A 246 -13.33 24.58 8.90
C LEU A 246 -14.06 25.29 7.76
N THR A 247 -15.01 24.60 7.13
CA THR A 247 -15.90 25.15 6.08
C THR A 247 -17.23 24.40 6.02
N ASP A 248 -18.27 25.08 5.61
CA ASP A 248 -19.61 24.53 5.34
C ASP A 248 -19.93 24.47 3.85
N GLY A 249 -19.02 24.93 2.99
CA GLY A 249 -19.30 25.14 1.56
C GLY A 249 -18.41 24.38 0.59
N CYS A 250 -18.81 24.47 -0.67
CA CYS A 250 -18.00 24.03 -1.78
C CYS A 250 -16.99 25.11 -2.18
N ALA A 251 -15.73 24.75 -2.36
CA ALA A 251 -14.71 25.70 -2.80
C ALA A 251 -15.07 26.31 -4.16
N THR A 252 -15.06 27.62 -4.23
CA THR A 252 -15.35 28.37 -5.47
C THR A 252 -14.11 28.62 -6.33
N ASP A 253 -12.92 28.43 -5.76
CA ASP A 253 -11.61 28.70 -6.37
C ASP A 253 -10.78 27.44 -6.67
N VAL A 254 -11.38 26.24 -6.57
CA VAL A 254 -10.75 24.95 -6.89
C VAL A 254 -11.42 24.35 -8.13
N GLY A 255 -10.62 24.00 -9.14
CA GLY A 255 -11.14 23.43 -10.38
C GLY A 255 -10.04 22.95 -11.33
N LEU A 256 -10.42 22.59 -12.55
CA LEU A 256 -9.49 22.09 -13.59
C LEU A 256 -8.36 23.09 -13.89
N PHE A 257 -8.67 24.39 -13.91
CA PHE A 257 -7.68 25.45 -14.20
C PHE A 257 -6.92 25.94 -12.96
N HIS A 258 -7.44 25.64 -11.78
CA HIS A 258 -6.84 26.03 -10.50
C HIS A 258 -6.67 24.80 -9.59
N PRO A 259 -5.73 23.90 -9.94
CA PRO A 259 -5.54 22.67 -9.18
C PRO A 259 -4.92 22.96 -7.82
N ILE A 260 -5.51 22.41 -6.75
CA ILE A 260 -5.00 22.54 -5.39
C ILE A 260 -3.76 21.65 -5.12
N ARG A 261 -3.45 20.69 -6.02
CA ARG A 261 -2.41 19.68 -5.81
C ARG A 261 -1.01 20.23 -5.56
N SER A 262 -0.63 21.31 -6.23
CA SER A 262 0.68 21.96 -6.03
C SER A 262 0.81 22.56 -4.64
N LEU A 263 -0.27 23.14 -4.14
CA LEU A 263 -0.35 23.71 -2.80
C LEU A 263 -0.26 22.62 -1.73
N LEU A 264 -1.02 21.53 -1.86
CA LEU A 264 -0.95 20.41 -0.92
C LEU A 264 0.45 19.77 -0.86
N ARG A 265 1.18 19.76 -1.98
CA ARG A 265 2.59 19.34 -1.98
C ARG A 265 3.50 20.30 -1.21
N ARG A 266 3.28 21.62 -1.34
CA ARG A 266 4.02 22.63 -0.55
C ARG A 266 3.77 22.40 0.95
N CYS A 267 2.52 22.26 1.39
CA CYS A 267 2.17 21.95 2.77
C CYS A 267 2.92 20.69 3.25
N ARG A 268 2.84 19.62 2.48
CA ARG A 268 3.49 18.34 2.83
C ARG A 268 5.01 18.45 2.89
N SER A 269 5.65 19.16 1.96
CA SER A 269 7.11 19.35 1.97
C SER A 269 7.59 20.23 3.14
N ALA A 270 6.77 21.17 3.59
CA ALA A 270 7.00 21.98 4.77
C ALA A 270 6.71 21.27 6.10
N GLY A 271 6.16 20.04 6.06
CA GLY A 271 5.76 19.30 7.27
C GLY A 271 4.47 19.83 7.92
N ILE A 272 3.71 20.63 7.17
CA ILE A 272 2.44 21.19 7.62
C ILE A 272 1.32 20.20 7.32
N SER A 273 0.65 19.72 8.38
CA SER A 273 -0.55 18.90 8.23
C SER A 273 -1.80 19.78 8.25
N VAL A 274 -2.73 19.51 7.33
CA VAL A 274 -4.01 20.22 7.23
C VAL A 274 -5.12 19.25 7.57
N SER A 275 -5.71 19.39 8.77
CA SER A 275 -6.95 18.71 9.13
C SER A 275 -8.14 19.54 8.66
N THR A 276 -9.20 18.88 8.26
CA THR A 276 -10.38 19.55 7.69
C THR A 276 -11.64 19.12 8.43
N VAL A 277 -12.49 20.07 8.73
CA VAL A 277 -13.82 19.87 9.31
C VAL A 277 -14.84 20.42 8.33
N GLY A 278 -15.72 19.56 7.83
CA GLY A 278 -16.84 19.92 6.99
C GLY A 278 -18.11 20.02 7.81
N LEU A 279 -18.83 21.14 7.72
CA LEU A 279 -20.11 21.36 8.37
C LEU A 279 -21.25 21.29 7.35
N GLY A 280 -22.28 20.49 7.61
CA GLY A 280 -23.45 20.38 6.72
C GLY A 280 -23.08 19.86 5.31
N ASP A 281 -23.46 20.62 4.28
CA ASP A 281 -23.31 20.24 2.87
C ASP A 281 -21.91 20.54 2.26
N ALA A 282 -20.85 20.53 3.06
CA ALA A 282 -19.48 20.79 2.61
C ALA A 282 -19.01 19.79 1.52
N ASP A 283 -18.08 20.20 0.65
CA ASP A 283 -17.45 19.29 -0.34
C ASP A 283 -16.50 18.29 0.36
N GLU A 284 -17.08 17.22 0.89
CA GLU A 284 -16.35 16.16 1.59
C GLU A 284 -15.20 15.59 0.75
N ARG A 285 -15.38 15.42 -0.57
CA ARG A 285 -14.34 14.84 -1.45
C ARG A 285 -13.11 15.74 -1.53
N LEU A 286 -13.32 17.05 -1.58
CA LEU A 286 -12.23 18.01 -1.56
C LEU A 286 -11.54 18.03 -0.20
N LEU A 287 -12.31 18.07 0.88
CA LEU A 287 -11.80 18.11 2.25
C LEU A 287 -11.04 16.84 2.62
N GLN A 288 -11.55 15.66 2.26
CA GLN A 288 -10.83 14.37 2.39
C GLN A 288 -9.51 14.38 1.62
N ARG A 289 -9.50 14.95 0.41
CA ARG A 289 -8.29 15.06 -0.41
C ARG A 289 -7.27 15.99 0.22
N ILE A 290 -7.69 17.14 0.76
CA ILE A 290 -6.81 18.09 1.46
C ILE A 290 -6.17 17.40 2.65
N ALA A 291 -6.97 16.84 3.54
CA ALA A 291 -6.53 16.16 4.74
C ALA A 291 -5.59 14.98 4.41
N GLY A 292 -6.03 14.03 3.59
CA GLY A 292 -5.26 12.84 3.22
C GLY A 292 -3.94 13.16 2.50
N SER A 293 -3.90 14.22 1.67
CA SER A 293 -2.66 14.61 0.97
C SER A 293 -1.62 15.26 1.87
N THR A 294 -2.00 15.81 3.01
CA THR A 294 -1.14 16.55 3.94
C THR A 294 -0.87 15.82 5.25
N GLY A 295 -1.53 14.66 5.47
CA GLY A 295 -1.40 13.88 6.69
C GLY A 295 -2.27 14.40 7.85
N GLY A 296 -3.27 15.21 7.55
CA GLY A 296 -4.33 15.62 8.48
C GLY A 296 -5.53 14.66 8.50
N VAL A 297 -6.53 14.99 9.28
CA VAL A 297 -7.77 14.20 9.43
C VAL A 297 -8.95 14.98 8.83
N PHE A 298 -9.86 14.28 8.15
CA PHE A 298 -11.16 14.82 7.73
C PHE A 298 -12.24 14.36 8.71
N LEU A 299 -13.08 15.29 9.12
CA LEU A 299 -14.25 15.05 9.93
C LEU A 299 -15.45 15.77 9.32
N SER A 300 -16.58 15.08 9.26
CA SER A 300 -17.85 15.62 8.81
C SER A 300 -18.77 15.79 10.01
N VAL A 301 -19.48 16.90 10.07
CA VAL A 301 -20.39 17.25 11.15
C VAL A 301 -21.69 17.74 10.52
N ASP A 302 -22.80 17.13 10.90
CA ASP A 302 -24.10 17.47 10.32
C ASP A 302 -24.62 18.85 10.80
N ASP A 303 -24.25 19.20 12.05
CA ASP A 303 -24.67 20.47 12.65
C ASP A 303 -23.61 21.04 13.62
N VAL A 304 -23.80 22.30 14.03
CA VAL A 304 -22.87 23.03 14.91
C VAL A 304 -22.71 22.45 16.32
N SER A 305 -23.61 21.57 16.76
CA SER A 305 -23.52 20.98 18.10
C SER A 305 -22.32 20.04 18.23
N GLY A 306 -21.96 19.35 17.16
CA GLY A 306 -20.78 18.46 17.08
C GLY A 306 -19.47 19.19 16.77
N LEU A 307 -19.51 20.48 16.46
CA LEU A 307 -18.36 21.22 15.92
C LEU A 307 -17.17 21.26 16.90
N GLY A 308 -17.42 21.45 18.18
CA GLY A 308 -16.36 21.50 19.21
C GLY A 308 -15.56 20.20 19.25
N GLN A 309 -16.26 19.07 19.34
CA GLN A 309 -15.64 17.75 19.35
C GLN A 309 -14.88 17.46 18.04
N ALA A 310 -15.45 17.81 16.90
CA ALA A 310 -14.81 17.60 15.61
C ALA A 310 -13.54 18.45 15.44
N MET A 311 -13.56 19.70 15.88
CA MET A 311 -12.38 20.57 15.84
C MET A 311 -11.29 20.08 16.79
N GLU A 312 -11.64 19.62 17.99
CA GLU A 312 -10.69 19.01 18.92
C GLU A 312 -10.07 17.74 18.32
N GLU A 313 -10.89 16.87 17.76
CA GLU A 313 -10.42 15.65 17.10
C GLU A 313 -9.52 15.97 15.90
N ALA A 314 -9.88 16.96 15.08
CA ALA A 314 -9.08 17.44 13.94
C ALA A 314 -7.74 18.03 14.39
N ALA A 315 -7.72 18.69 15.54
CA ALA A 315 -6.51 19.26 16.11
C ALA A 315 -5.58 18.19 16.73
N LEU A 316 -6.12 17.17 17.38
CA LEU A 316 -5.35 16.17 18.13
C LEU A 316 -4.99 14.92 17.30
N ARG A 317 -5.86 14.47 16.40
CA ARG A 317 -5.62 13.25 15.62
C ARG A 317 -4.70 13.47 14.43
N TYR A 318 -3.87 12.45 14.16
CA TYR A 318 -3.13 12.29 12.90
C TYR A 318 -3.83 11.23 12.05
N ALA A 319 -3.89 11.46 10.74
CA ALA A 319 -4.26 10.40 9.80
C ALA A 319 -3.31 9.23 9.98
N GLY A 320 -3.89 8.04 10.15
CA GLY A 320 -3.10 6.81 10.20
C GLY A 320 -2.30 6.64 8.91
N ARG A 321 -1.03 6.22 9.02
CA ARG A 321 -0.21 5.95 7.84
C ARG A 321 -0.73 4.72 7.12
N ASP A 322 -0.87 4.82 5.82
CA ASP A 322 -1.23 3.71 4.95
C ASP A 322 -0.01 3.19 4.19
N LEU A 323 0.19 1.87 4.21
CA LEU A 323 1.38 1.22 3.62
C LEU A 323 1.48 1.46 2.12
N LEU A 324 0.37 1.58 1.40
CA LEU A 324 0.34 1.71 -0.05
C LEU A 324 0.17 3.16 -0.53
N SER A 325 -0.53 4.02 0.20
CA SER A 325 -0.90 5.36 -0.26
C SER A 325 -0.22 6.51 0.49
N ASP A 326 0.03 6.36 1.79
CA ASP A 326 0.45 7.49 2.61
C ASP A 326 1.90 7.43 3.05
N ARG A 327 2.56 8.60 2.99
CA ARG A 327 3.87 8.81 3.57
C ARG A 327 3.77 9.36 4.99
N ALA A 328 4.73 8.94 5.80
CA ALA A 328 4.95 9.54 7.09
C ALA A 328 5.48 10.99 6.99
N VAL A 329 5.41 11.71 8.12
CA VAL A 329 5.95 13.05 8.30
C VAL A 329 7.41 13.14 7.79
N PRO A 330 7.83 14.26 7.14
CA PRO A 330 9.12 14.39 6.43
C PRO A 330 10.38 13.99 7.21
N ARG A 331 10.43 14.20 8.51
CA ARG A 331 11.61 13.87 9.36
C ARG A 331 11.85 12.37 9.56
N LEU A 332 10.84 11.54 9.36
CA LEU A 332 10.92 10.09 9.50
C LEU A 332 10.78 9.37 8.16
N ASN A 333 10.73 10.09 7.05
CA ASN A 333 10.51 9.55 5.73
C ASN A 333 11.52 8.46 5.35
N GLY A 334 12.79 8.59 5.71
CA GLY A 334 13.82 7.60 5.39
C GLY A 334 13.55 6.23 6.04
N LEU A 335 13.17 6.21 7.32
CA LEU A 335 12.85 4.98 8.03
C LEU A 335 11.56 4.35 7.49
N TYR A 336 10.50 5.14 7.36
CA TYR A 336 9.22 4.62 6.88
C TYR A 336 9.26 4.25 5.39
N ALA A 337 10.05 4.96 4.56
CA ALA A 337 10.33 4.56 3.20
C ALA A 337 11.02 3.19 3.15
N ALA A 338 12.04 2.98 3.97
CA ALA A 338 12.73 1.70 4.08
C ALA A 338 11.79 0.57 4.56
N LEU A 339 10.94 0.84 5.57
CA LEU A 339 9.93 -0.11 6.05
C LEU A 339 8.89 -0.43 4.97
N ARG A 340 8.42 0.56 4.22
CA ARG A 340 7.50 0.35 3.10
C ARG A 340 8.11 -0.53 2.03
N ILE A 341 9.32 -0.21 1.58
CA ILE A 341 10.06 -1.02 0.60
C ILE A 341 10.24 -2.45 1.12
N LEU A 342 10.62 -2.62 2.38
CA LEU A 342 10.79 -3.94 3.00
C LEU A 342 9.47 -4.71 3.02
N PHE A 343 8.39 -4.12 3.53
CA PHE A 343 7.12 -4.81 3.71
C PHE A 343 6.46 -5.16 2.38
N VAL A 344 6.45 -4.25 1.41
CA VAL A 344 5.92 -4.53 0.07
C VAL A 344 6.76 -5.61 -0.63
N THR A 345 8.09 -5.60 -0.44
CA THR A 345 8.96 -6.65 -0.97
C THR A 345 8.67 -8.02 -0.35
N LEU A 346 8.50 -8.09 0.97
CA LEU A 346 8.16 -9.34 1.67
C LEU A 346 6.77 -9.86 1.27
N LEU A 347 5.78 -8.98 1.19
CA LEU A 347 4.43 -9.33 0.73
C LEU A 347 4.44 -9.85 -0.70
N GLY A 348 5.15 -9.19 -1.61
CA GLY A 348 5.26 -9.63 -2.99
C GLY A 348 6.08 -10.92 -3.16
N ALA A 349 7.12 -11.13 -2.35
CA ALA A 349 7.85 -12.38 -2.33
C ALA A 349 6.98 -13.55 -1.83
N ALA A 350 6.23 -13.34 -0.74
CA ALA A 350 5.28 -14.32 -0.21
C ALA A 350 4.18 -14.63 -1.24
N LEU A 351 3.62 -13.59 -1.89
CA LEU A 351 2.61 -13.74 -2.93
C LEU A 351 3.12 -14.61 -4.09
N GLY A 352 4.31 -14.30 -4.63
CA GLY A 352 4.90 -15.06 -5.73
C GLY A 352 5.20 -16.51 -5.38
N CYS A 353 5.73 -16.77 -4.19
CA CYS A 353 6.00 -18.12 -3.70
C CYS A 353 4.72 -18.93 -3.49
N LEU A 354 3.74 -18.36 -2.77
CA LEU A 354 2.49 -19.04 -2.47
C LEU A 354 1.63 -19.29 -3.71
N ALA A 355 1.73 -18.41 -4.71
CA ALA A 355 1.01 -18.58 -5.97
C ALA A 355 1.62 -19.64 -6.88
N LEU A 356 2.94 -19.85 -6.86
CA LEU A 356 3.65 -20.75 -7.79
C LEU A 356 3.94 -22.13 -7.21
N ILE A 357 4.35 -22.21 -5.94
CA ILE A 357 4.81 -23.46 -5.32
C ILE A 357 3.69 -24.52 -5.23
N PRO A 358 2.47 -24.19 -4.76
CA PRO A 358 1.42 -25.20 -4.58
C PRO A 358 0.96 -25.88 -5.87
N TYR A 359 1.17 -25.22 -7.01
CA TYR A 359 0.74 -25.72 -8.33
C TYR A 359 1.89 -26.36 -9.12
N GLY A 360 3.04 -26.61 -8.50
CA GLY A 360 4.17 -27.25 -9.16
C GLY A 360 4.87 -26.41 -10.23
N PHE A 361 4.57 -25.11 -10.30
CA PHE A 361 5.22 -24.20 -11.24
C PHE A 361 6.63 -23.76 -10.82
N ALA A 362 7.03 -24.08 -9.59
CA ALA A 362 8.35 -23.79 -9.05
C ALA A 362 9.23 -25.05 -9.08
N GLU A 363 10.10 -25.18 -10.09
CA GLU A 363 11.12 -26.25 -10.12
C GLU A 363 12.21 -26.05 -9.06
N ASP A 364 12.50 -24.78 -8.71
CA ASP A 364 13.49 -24.41 -7.69
C ASP A 364 12.89 -23.32 -6.78
N PRO A 365 12.52 -23.66 -5.55
CA PRO A 365 11.89 -22.73 -4.61
C PRO A 365 12.78 -21.51 -4.31
N ALA A 366 14.11 -21.70 -4.21
CA ALA A 366 15.02 -20.61 -3.91
C ALA A 366 15.09 -19.59 -5.07
N LEU A 367 15.15 -20.06 -6.31
CA LEU A 367 15.14 -19.18 -7.48
C LEU A 367 13.81 -18.47 -7.65
N THR A 368 12.70 -19.14 -7.33
CA THR A 368 11.35 -18.55 -7.33
C THR A 368 11.26 -17.43 -6.31
N LEU A 369 11.76 -17.65 -5.08
CA LEU A 369 11.79 -16.63 -4.03
C LEU A 369 12.62 -15.41 -4.44
N VAL A 370 13.84 -15.62 -4.95
CA VAL A 370 14.72 -14.52 -5.38
C VAL A 370 14.09 -13.74 -6.54
N SER A 371 13.49 -14.42 -7.50
CA SER A 371 12.82 -13.78 -8.64
C SER A 371 11.59 -12.98 -8.19
N ALA A 372 10.76 -13.53 -7.32
CA ALA A 372 9.58 -12.85 -6.78
C ALA A 372 9.98 -11.64 -5.94
N ALA A 373 10.96 -11.80 -5.04
CA ALA A 373 11.48 -10.72 -4.22
C ALA A 373 12.09 -9.59 -5.06
N GLY A 374 12.86 -9.92 -6.10
CA GLY A 374 13.45 -8.90 -6.98
C GLY A 374 12.42 -8.06 -7.71
N LYS A 375 11.34 -8.67 -8.21
CA LYS A 375 10.24 -7.96 -8.89
C LYS A 375 9.41 -7.15 -7.89
N ALA A 376 9.14 -7.70 -6.71
CA ALA A 376 8.45 -6.99 -5.65
C ALA A 376 9.25 -5.78 -5.15
N LEU A 377 10.57 -5.92 -5.03
CA LEU A 377 11.47 -4.80 -4.69
C LEU A 377 11.40 -3.70 -5.75
N LEU A 378 11.42 -4.06 -7.04
CA LEU A 378 11.25 -3.07 -8.12
C LEU A 378 9.92 -2.32 -7.99
N GLY A 379 8.83 -3.04 -7.72
CA GLY A 379 7.51 -2.46 -7.48
C GLY A 379 7.47 -1.54 -6.26
N ALA A 380 8.10 -1.96 -5.16
CA ALA A 380 8.18 -1.17 -3.94
C ALA A 380 8.98 0.12 -4.13
N VAL A 381 10.12 0.05 -4.83
CA VAL A 381 10.95 1.23 -5.17
C VAL A 381 10.18 2.16 -6.11
N LEU A 382 9.49 1.61 -7.12
CA LEU A 382 8.67 2.42 -8.02
C LEU A 382 7.54 3.15 -7.29
N LEU A 383 6.86 2.47 -6.37
CA LEU A 383 5.85 3.07 -5.50
C LEU A 383 6.46 4.22 -4.69
N GLU A 384 7.61 3.99 -4.07
CA GLU A 384 8.27 4.98 -3.24
C GLU A 384 8.74 6.20 -4.05
N VAL A 385 9.40 5.98 -5.19
CA VAL A 385 9.84 7.05 -6.10
C VAL A 385 8.64 7.79 -6.69
N GLY A 386 7.60 7.09 -7.09
CA GLY A 386 6.38 7.68 -7.64
C GLY A 386 5.66 8.57 -6.65
N LEU A 387 5.54 8.14 -5.39
CA LEU A 387 4.97 8.95 -4.32
C LEU A 387 5.83 10.18 -3.99
N CYS A 388 7.15 10.09 -4.19
CA CYS A 388 8.09 11.17 -3.87
C CYS A 388 8.29 12.19 -4.98
N ALA A 389 8.61 11.73 -6.18
CA ALA A 389 9.23 12.54 -7.22
C ALA A 389 8.31 12.81 -8.42
N LEU A 390 7.49 11.85 -8.80
CA LEU A 390 6.75 11.89 -10.06
C LEU A 390 5.36 12.51 -9.92
N SER A 391 4.86 12.74 -8.70
CA SER A 391 3.50 13.29 -8.44
C SER A 391 2.40 12.67 -9.33
N LEU A 392 2.55 11.38 -9.64
CA LEU A 392 1.55 10.63 -10.38
C LEU A 392 0.25 10.55 -9.56
N PRO A 393 -0.91 10.45 -10.21
CA PRO A 393 -2.16 10.21 -9.51
C PRO A 393 -2.07 8.93 -8.66
N GLU A 394 -2.58 8.95 -7.43
CA GLU A 394 -2.55 7.81 -6.50
C GLU A 394 -3.11 6.52 -7.12
N TRP A 395 -4.21 6.65 -7.89
CA TRP A 395 -4.82 5.50 -8.56
C TRP A 395 -3.87 4.84 -9.58
N LEU A 396 -3.06 5.64 -10.30
CA LEU A 396 -2.10 5.11 -11.28
C LEU A 396 -0.94 4.41 -10.58
N MET A 397 -0.43 4.99 -9.49
CA MET A 397 0.62 4.35 -8.68
C MET A 397 0.13 3.04 -8.07
N GLY A 398 -1.09 3.03 -7.54
CA GLY A 398 -1.73 1.81 -7.05
C GLY A 398 -1.85 0.76 -8.16
N LEU A 399 -2.37 1.11 -9.32
CA LEU A 399 -2.51 0.19 -10.46
C LEU A 399 -1.15 -0.39 -10.88
N LEU A 400 -0.11 0.45 -11.00
CA LEU A 400 1.24 0.00 -11.35
C LEU A 400 1.82 -0.96 -10.31
N LEU A 401 1.64 -0.67 -9.04
CA LEU A 401 2.07 -1.56 -7.96
C LEU A 401 1.38 -2.92 -8.05
N TRP A 402 0.05 -2.95 -8.20
CA TRP A 402 -0.72 -4.17 -8.28
C TRP A 402 -0.36 -4.98 -9.52
N LEU A 403 -0.13 -4.34 -10.66
CA LEU A 403 0.39 -4.98 -11.87
C LEU A 403 1.79 -5.59 -11.64
N LEU A 404 2.71 -4.85 -11.03
CA LEU A 404 4.05 -5.37 -10.75
C LEU A 404 4.02 -6.56 -9.80
N LEU A 405 3.19 -6.51 -8.75
CA LEU A 405 2.99 -7.64 -7.85
C LEU A 405 2.37 -8.84 -8.56
N ALA A 406 1.37 -8.63 -9.41
CA ALA A 406 0.77 -9.70 -10.21
C ALA A 406 1.78 -10.32 -11.19
N LEU A 407 2.63 -9.52 -11.80
CA LEU A 407 3.66 -9.98 -12.73
C LEU A 407 4.82 -10.75 -12.04
N THR A 408 4.87 -10.80 -10.70
CA THR A 408 5.86 -11.64 -10.00
C THR A 408 5.76 -13.12 -10.39
N ILE A 409 4.59 -13.59 -10.80
CA ILE A 409 4.35 -14.97 -11.22
C ILE A 409 4.60 -15.25 -12.72
N ALA A 410 4.59 -14.23 -13.56
CA ALA A 410 4.63 -14.39 -15.03
C ALA A 410 6.01 -14.79 -15.59
N ALA A 411 7.09 -14.46 -14.92
CA ALA A 411 8.44 -14.81 -15.36
C ALA A 411 9.02 -15.92 -14.47
N ARG A 412 8.94 -17.13 -14.95
CA ARG A 412 9.50 -18.33 -14.31
C ARG A 412 10.71 -18.87 -15.07
N PRO A 413 11.72 -19.40 -14.38
CA PRO A 413 12.75 -20.17 -15.04
C PRO A 413 12.16 -21.49 -15.55
N VAL A 414 12.07 -21.66 -16.86
CA VAL A 414 11.65 -22.90 -17.48
C VAL A 414 12.90 -23.72 -17.80
N ALA A 415 12.97 -24.96 -17.31
CA ALA A 415 13.96 -25.91 -17.80
C ALA A 415 13.58 -26.31 -19.23
N CYS A 416 14.32 -25.83 -20.21
CA CYS A 416 14.16 -26.30 -21.58
C CYS A 416 14.44 -27.80 -21.65
N ARG A 417 13.37 -28.61 -21.82
CA ARG A 417 13.50 -29.97 -22.29
C ARG A 417 13.97 -29.88 -23.74
N SER A 418 15.26 -30.09 -24.02
CA SER A 418 15.75 -30.22 -25.38
C SER A 418 15.01 -31.40 -26.01
N GLN A 419 14.13 -31.12 -26.95
CA GLN A 419 13.67 -32.14 -27.88
C GLN A 419 14.87 -32.56 -28.75
N GLN A 420 15.63 -33.52 -28.27
CA GLN A 420 16.60 -34.26 -29.08
C GLN A 420 16.21 -35.73 -29.00
N GLY A 421 15.65 -36.23 -30.08
CA GLY A 421 15.42 -37.66 -30.24
C GLY A 421 14.21 -38.07 -31.04
N ARG A 422 13.86 -37.36 -32.14
CA ARG A 422 13.18 -38.00 -33.23
C ARG A 422 14.21 -38.17 -34.37
N THR A 423 15.14 -39.08 -34.18
CA THR A 423 15.81 -39.68 -35.35
C THR A 423 14.75 -40.50 -36.10
N VAL A 424 14.29 -39.94 -37.18
CA VAL A 424 13.58 -40.67 -38.23
C VAL A 424 14.53 -41.76 -38.71
N SER A 425 14.28 -42.99 -38.32
CA SER A 425 14.85 -44.17 -38.97
C SER A 425 14.25 -44.22 -40.36
N ALA A 426 14.99 -43.68 -41.33
CA ALA A 426 14.72 -43.92 -42.72
C ALA A 426 15.01 -45.40 -43.00
N GLY A 427 13.94 -46.18 -43.17
CA GLY A 427 14.01 -47.54 -43.67
C GLY A 427 14.62 -47.53 -45.09
N ALA A 428 15.74 -48.21 -45.27
CA ALA A 428 16.28 -48.49 -46.57
C ALA A 428 15.35 -49.45 -47.34
N PRO A 429 15.08 -49.23 -48.60
CA PRO A 429 14.37 -50.22 -49.41
C PRO A 429 15.32 -51.36 -49.73
N THR A 430 14.95 -52.58 -49.38
CA THR A 430 15.54 -53.81 -49.88
C THR A 430 14.96 -54.07 -51.25
N LEU A 431 15.89 -54.19 -52.23
CA LEU A 431 15.70 -54.86 -53.51
C LEU A 431 15.69 -56.36 -53.32
#